data_610b8f8dfef10f5e722aca3ffb1d89af
#
_entry.id   610b8f8dfef10f5e722aca3ffb1d89af
#
_cell.length_a   1.000
_cell.length_b   1.000
_cell.length_c   1.000
_cell.angle_alpha   90.00
_cell.angle_beta   90.00
_cell.angle_gamma   90.00
#
_symmetry.space_group_name_H-M   'P 1'
#
loop_
_entity.id
_entity.type
_entity.pdbx_description
1 polymer ?
#
loop_
_entity_poly.entity_id
_entity_poly.type
_entity_poly.pdbx_seq_one_letter_code
_entity_poly.pdbx_strand_id
1 'polypeptide(L)'
;MNTKIFALIKENLELAFNLPKYANIRESIIESTEVDALPWTPARYRKFKDAVEAKLAMEDCNFTGTLLSIVDKLDKRYTGRFFGEIWKPRTGDYDYTGWALAESIQKQNPQAVLDVGCGYHPFKGRINNLTGIDPYNHAADLEVDILEYKVKPASFDHIIALGSINFNSHDEIEERFSHCVDLLMPGGKFYLRANPGITHKTGPYVDIFPWSFEIANDFAEKYNLKLLEFRHDTNERLYFVYTKL
;
A
#
# COMPACT_ATOMS: atom_id res chain seq x y z
N MET A 1 33.11 -4.96 -1.67
CA MET A 1 32.04 -4.13 -2.32
C MET A 1 32.62 -3.61 -3.64
N ASN A 2 31.81 -3.59 -4.72
CA ASN A 2 32.28 -3.06 -6.03
C ASN A 2 32.45 -1.53 -5.91
N THR A 3 33.62 -1.01 -6.32
CA THR A 3 33.98 0.42 -6.20
C THR A 3 32.97 1.37 -6.87
N LYS A 4 32.30 0.90 -7.93
CA LYS A 4 31.27 1.69 -8.63
C LYS A 4 29.97 1.78 -7.82
N ILE A 5 29.54 0.68 -7.16
CA ILE A 5 28.37 0.70 -6.26
C ILE A 5 28.61 1.65 -5.10
N PHE A 6 29.81 1.59 -4.50
CA PHE A 6 30.22 2.47 -3.42
C PHE A 6 30.13 3.94 -3.81
N ALA A 7 30.70 4.31 -4.99
CA ALA A 7 30.66 5.68 -5.49
C ALA A 7 29.22 6.16 -5.71
N LEU A 8 28.36 5.31 -6.27
CA LEU A 8 26.96 5.65 -6.56
C LEU A 8 26.14 5.86 -5.28
N ILE A 9 26.31 4.97 -4.30
CA ILE A 9 25.64 5.11 -2.98
C ILE A 9 26.14 6.40 -2.32
N LYS A 10 27.45 6.65 -2.30
CA LYS A 10 28.04 7.86 -1.73
C LYS A 10 27.46 9.13 -2.35
N GLU A 11 27.44 9.21 -3.67
CA GLU A 11 26.90 10.36 -4.39
C GLU A 11 25.43 10.64 -4.08
N ASN A 12 24.59 9.59 -4.03
CA ASN A 12 23.18 9.75 -3.71
C ASN A 12 22.93 10.08 -2.23
N LEU A 13 23.74 9.57 -1.32
CA LEU A 13 23.71 9.96 0.09
C LEU A 13 24.17 11.41 0.28
N GLU A 14 25.16 11.89 -0.50
CA GLU A 14 25.57 13.31 -0.48
C GLU A 14 24.45 14.23 -0.95
N LEU A 15 23.69 13.85 -1.97
CA LEU A 15 22.49 14.59 -2.40
C LEU A 15 21.41 14.68 -1.32
N ALA A 16 21.17 13.58 -0.59
CA ALA A 16 20.16 13.50 0.45
C ALA A 16 20.61 14.16 1.78
N PHE A 17 21.90 14.08 2.09
CA PHE A 17 22.51 14.52 3.36
C PHE A 17 23.65 15.53 3.14
N ASN A 18 23.43 16.52 2.36
CA ASN A 18 24.39 17.57 2.02
C ASN A 18 24.70 18.52 3.19
N LEU A 19 25.00 17.96 4.37
CA LEU A 19 25.38 18.74 5.52
C LEU A 19 26.68 18.18 6.14
N PRO A 20 27.70 19.03 6.42
CA PRO A 20 28.99 18.59 6.96
C PRO A 20 28.88 17.69 8.20
N LYS A 21 27.90 17.95 9.06
CA LYS A 21 27.66 17.16 10.27
C LYS A 21 27.35 15.67 10.05
N TYR A 22 27.00 15.29 8.84
CA TYR A 22 26.73 13.90 8.49
C TYR A 22 27.88 13.20 7.74
N ALA A 23 29.00 13.89 7.49
CA ALA A 23 30.09 13.34 6.69
C ALA A 23 30.62 12.01 7.26
N ASN A 24 30.99 11.99 8.54
CA ASN A 24 31.53 10.79 9.19
C ASN A 24 30.51 9.65 9.26
N ILE A 25 29.22 10.00 9.50
CA ILE A 25 28.14 9.00 9.54
C ILE A 25 27.93 8.37 8.16
N ARG A 26 27.97 9.18 7.09
CA ARG A 26 27.86 8.69 5.72
C ARG A 26 28.96 7.68 5.36
N GLU A 27 30.19 8.02 5.69
CA GLU A 27 31.34 7.13 5.40
C GLU A 27 31.22 5.80 6.13
N SER A 28 30.97 5.83 7.43
CA SER A 28 30.78 4.64 8.25
C SER A 28 29.64 3.74 7.73
N ILE A 29 28.52 4.33 7.33
CA ILE A 29 27.36 3.58 6.87
C ILE A 29 27.57 2.99 5.47
N ILE A 30 28.23 3.72 4.58
CA ILE A 30 28.59 3.20 3.27
C ILE A 30 29.52 1.99 3.39
N GLU A 31 30.45 2.03 4.33
CA GLU A 31 31.39 0.93 4.60
C GLU A 31 30.68 -0.30 5.20
N SER A 32 29.76 -0.08 6.14
CA SER A 32 29.03 -1.14 6.84
C SER A 32 27.78 -1.61 6.09
N THR A 33 27.36 -0.92 5.04
CA THR A 33 26.04 -1.11 4.37
C THR A 33 24.81 -0.85 5.25
N GLU A 34 24.98 -0.23 6.42
CA GLU A 34 23.91 0.13 7.35
C GLU A 34 23.27 1.49 7.02
N VAL A 35 22.79 1.63 5.80
CA VAL A 35 22.22 2.88 5.28
C VAL A 35 21.02 3.36 6.12
N ASP A 36 20.32 2.44 6.74
CA ASP A 36 19.17 2.70 7.59
C ASP A 36 19.51 3.33 8.95
N ALA A 37 20.79 3.32 9.38
CA ALA A 37 21.24 4.03 10.58
C ALA A 37 21.33 5.55 10.40
N LEU A 38 21.27 6.07 9.15
CA LEU A 38 21.23 7.51 8.89
C LEU A 38 19.92 8.16 9.41
N PRO A 39 19.97 9.42 9.82
CA PRO A 39 18.79 10.16 10.29
C PRO A 39 17.89 10.55 9.11
N TRP A 40 17.26 9.57 8.49
CA TRP A 40 16.34 9.76 7.41
C TRP A 40 15.12 10.57 7.85
N THR A 41 14.67 11.44 6.94
CA THR A 41 13.35 12.07 6.99
C THR A 41 12.62 11.71 5.69
N PRO A 42 11.30 11.83 5.60
CA PRO A 42 10.56 11.55 4.36
C PRO A 42 11.12 12.33 3.17
N ALA A 43 11.43 13.61 3.35
CA ALA A 43 11.99 14.45 2.28
C ALA A 43 13.39 14.00 1.83
N ARG A 44 14.24 13.54 2.77
CA ARG A 44 15.56 13.00 2.45
C ARG A 44 15.47 11.67 1.73
N TYR A 45 14.58 10.80 2.22
CA TYR A 45 14.34 9.52 1.60
C TYR A 45 13.84 9.69 0.15
N ARG A 46 12.84 10.53 -0.09
CA ARG A 46 12.32 10.79 -1.44
C ARG A 46 13.42 11.34 -2.36
N LYS A 47 14.18 12.31 -1.90
CA LYS A 47 15.31 12.85 -2.68
C LYS A 47 16.35 11.79 -3.05
N PHE A 48 16.61 10.86 -2.13
CA PHE A 48 17.51 9.72 -2.39
C PHE A 48 16.88 8.73 -3.39
N LYS A 49 15.61 8.37 -3.22
CA LYS A 49 14.86 7.48 -4.11
C LYS A 49 14.85 8.05 -5.54
N ASP A 50 14.42 9.29 -5.70
CA ASP A 50 14.35 9.95 -7.01
C ASP A 50 15.74 10.00 -7.70
N ALA A 51 16.80 10.27 -6.96
CA ALA A 51 18.16 10.30 -7.51
C ALA A 51 18.64 8.89 -7.92
N VAL A 52 18.30 7.87 -7.18
CA VAL A 52 18.61 6.46 -7.52
C VAL A 52 17.85 6.04 -8.76
N GLU A 53 16.56 6.29 -8.83
CA GLU A 53 15.69 5.95 -9.97
C GLU A 53 16.14 6.65 -11.24
N ALA A 54 16.46 7.96 -11.18
CA ALA A 54 16.98 8.71 -12.32
C ALA A 54 18.28 8.12 -12.87
N LYS A 55 19.16 7.63 -11.99
CA LYS A 55 20.44 7.00 -12.43
C LYS A 55 20.22 5.60 -12.99
N LEU A 56 19.34 4.82 -12.41
CA LEU A 56 19.01 3.50 -12.93
C LEU A 56 18.41 3.53 -14.33
N ALA A 57 17.66 4.60 -14.65
CA ALA A 57 17.11 4.83 -15.99
C ALA A 57 18.18 5.18 -17.03
N MET A 58 19.36 5.66 -16.60
CA MET A 58 20.43 6.12 -17.49
C MET A 58 21.54 5.09 -17.72
N GLU A 59 21.67 4.09 -16.86
CA GLU A 59 22.78 3.14 -16.88
C GLU A 59 22.30 1.68 -16.94
N ASP A 60 22.79 0.93 -17.93
CA ASP A 60 22.66 -0.52 -18.01
C ASP A 60 23.69 -1.16 -17.04
N CYS A 61 23.35 -1.26 -15.77
CA CYS A 61 24.32 -1.65 -14.76
C CYS A 61 23.95 -2.80 -13.85
N ASN A 62 24.95 -3.68 -13.64
CA ASN A 62 24.88 -4.87 -12.78
C ASN A 62 24.65 -4.59 -11.27
N PHE A 63 24.56 -3.34 -10.83
CA PHE A 63 24.31 -2.95 -9.43
C PHE A 63 22.91 -2.46 -9.16
N THR A 64 22.06 -2.48 -10.19
CA THR A 64 20.63 -2.19 -10.06
C THR A 64 20.00 -2.92 -8.89
N GLY A 65 20.28 -4.22 -8.76
CA GLY A 65 19.74 -5.06 -7.68
C GLY A 65 20.10 -4.59 -6.27
N THR A 66 21.35 -4.13 -6.04
CA THR A 66 21.76 -3.63 -4.71
C THR A 66 21.08 -2.33 -4.36
N LEU A 67 20.99 -1.39 -5.31
CA LEU A 67 20.33 -0.11 -5.08
C LEU A 67 18.83 -0.25 -4.89
N LEU A 68 18.17 -1.08 -5.70
CA LEU A 68 16.76 -1.40 -5.53
C LEU A 68 16.49 -2.08 -4.19
N SER A 69 17.36 -2.97 -3.73
CA SER A 69 17.25 -3.59 -2.40
C SER A 69 17.36 -2.56 -1.26
N ILE A 70 18.22 -1.54 -1.40
CA ILE A 70 18.33 -0.45 -0.42
C ILE A 70 17.06 0.41 -0.45
N VAL A 71 16.59 0.78 -1.63
CA VAL A 71 15.35 1.56 -1.78
C VAL A 71 14.16 0.81 -1.20
N ASP A 72 13.99 -0.46 -1.55
CA ASP A 72 12.93 -1.33 -1.04
C ASP A 72 12.94 -1.44 0.50
N LYS A 73 14.13 -1.66 1.08
CA LYS A 73 14.30 -1.69 2.54
C LYS A 73 13.89 -0.38 3.22
N LEU A 74 14.29 0.74 2.63
CA LEU A 74 13.93 2.07 3.16
C LEU A 74 12.45 2.36 2.95
N ASP A 75 11.90 1.99 1.82
CA ASP A 75 10.47 2.14 1.51
C ASP A 75 9.60 1.35 2.50
N LYS A 76 9.88 0.09 2.69
CA LYS A 76 9.19 -0.76 3.68
C LYS A 76 9.29 -0.17 5.09
N ARG A 77 10.45 0.33 5.49
CA ARG A 77 10.66 0.95 6.80
C ARG A 77 9.81 2.22 6.99
N TYR A 78 9.82 3.13 6.00
CA TYR A 78 9.08 4.41 6.14
C TYR A 78 7.59 4.24 5.95
N THR A 79 7.17 3.41 5.02
CA THR A 79 5.77 3.06 4.82
C THR A 79 5.23 2.30 6.04
N GLY A 80 6.01 1.34 6.55
CA GLY A 80 5.67 0.60 7.76
C GLY A 80 5.54 1.50 8.98
N ARG A 81 6.48 2.43 9.17
CA ARG A 81 6.39 3.41 10.25
C ARG A 81 5.18 4.34 10.09
N PHE A 82 4.89 4.77 8.89
CA PHE A 82 3.73 5.63 8.65
C PHE A 82 2.43 4.91 9.01
N PHE A 83 2.19 3.75 8.44
CA PHE A 83 0.94 3.03 8.64
C PHE A 83 0.85 2.33 10.00
N GLY A 84 1.94 1.81 10.54
CA GLY A 84 1.97 1.14 11.83
C GLY A 84 1.98 2.08 13.04
N GLU A 85 2.73 3.20 12.97
CA GLU A 85 2.97 4.05 14.14
C GLU A 85 2.27 5.43 14.05
N ILE A 86 2.31 6.06 12.86
CA ILE A 86 1.90 7.47 12.70
C ILE A 86 0.44 7.60 12.30
N TRP A 87 0.01 6.81 11.31
CA TRP A 87 -1.34 6.89 10.81
C TRP A 87 -2.35 6.41 11.86
N LYS A 88 -3.42 7.17 12.01
CA LYS A 88 -4.56 6.81 12.86
C LYS A 88 -5.84 7.04 12.07
N PRO A 89 -6.87 6.19 12.22
CA PRO A 89 -8.16 6.48 11.64
C PRO A 89 -8.66 7.81 12.21
N ARG A 90 -9.31 8.61 11.36
CA ARG A 90 -9.98 9.83 11.81
C ARG A 90 -11.23 9.46 12.59
N THR A 91 -11.62 10.31 13.54
CA THR A 91 -12.92 10.18 14.21
C THR A 91 -14.03 10.14 13.15
N GLY A 92 -14.90 9.16 13.22
CA GLY A 92 -16.00 8.97 12.29
C GLY A 92 -15.66 8.22 10.99
N ASP A 93 -14.42 7.80 10.75
CA ASP A 93 -14.06 7.04 9.54
C ASP A 93 -14.88 5.74 9.38
N TYR A 94 -15.35 5.16 10.48
CA TYR A 94 -16.15 3.93 10.48
C TYR A 94 -17.63 4.15 10.77
N ASP A 95 -18.05 5.38 11.10
CA ASP A 95 -19.41 5.66 11.59
C ASP A 95 -20.48 5.45 10.52
N TYR A 96 -20.13 5.56 9.26
CA TYR A 96 -21.06 5.40 8.14
C TYR A 96 -20.84 4.08 7.41
N THR A 97 -19.89 4.03 6.48
CA THR A 97 -19.66 2.82 5.67
C THR A 97 -19.19 1.66 6.52
N GLY A 98 -18.20 1.89 7.41
CA GLY A 98 -17.53 0.82 8.13
C GLY A 98 -18.46 -0.02 8.98
N TRP A 99 -19.20 0.58 9.90
CA TRP A 99 -20.09 -0.17 10.81
C TRP A 99 -21.32 -0.71 10.09
N ALA A 100 -21.95 0.07 9.21
CA ALA A 100 -23.09 -0.39 8.42
C ALA A 100 -22.70 -1.52 7.46
N LEU A 101 -21.50 -1.48 6.89
CA LEU A 101 -20.97 -2.55 6.06
C LEU A 101 -20.76 -3.84 6.89
N ALA A 102 -20.12 -3.73 8.05
CA ALA A 102 -19.89 -4.88 8.92
C ALA A 102 -21.20 -5.58 9.29
N GLU A 103 -22.22 -4.81 9.68
CA GLU A 103 -23.55 -5.35 9.95
C GLU A 103 -24.21 -5.99 8.71
N SER A 104 -24.07 -5.35 7.55
CA SER A 104 -24.62 -5.86 6.29
C SER A 104 -23.98 -7.20 5.88
N ILE A 105 -22.65 -7.32 5.98
CA ILE A 105 -21.94 -8.56 5.71
C ILE A 105 -22.35 -9.64 6.72
N GLN A 106 -22.37 -9.32 8.02
CA GLN A 106 -22.73 -10.27 9.05
C GLN A 106 -24.15 -10.83 8.87
N LYS A 107 -25.12 -9.99 8.46
CA LYS A 107 -26.49 -10.42 8.15
C LYS A 107 -26.59 -11.39 6.97
N GLN A 108 -25.61 -11.41 6.08
CA GLN A 108 -25.54 -12.34 4.94
C GLN A 108 -24.97 -13.71 5.34
N ASN A 109 -24.59 -13.91 6.62
CA ASN A 109 -23.98 -15.14 7.13
C ASN A 109 -22.76 -15.59 6.30
N PRO A 110 -21.70 -14.76 6.24
CA PRO A 110 -20.57 -14.97 5.34
C PRO A 110 -19.83 -16.27 5.65
N GLN A 111 -19.32 -16.93 4.62
CA GLN A 111 -18.53 -18.16 4.77
C GLN A 111 -17.04 -17.85 4.94
N ALA A 112 -16.53 -16.84 4.25
CA ALA A 112 -15.15 -16.39 4.36
C ALA A 112 -15.03 -14.92 3.95
N VAL A 113 -14.55 -14.07 4.84
CA VAL A 113 -14.37 -12.63 4.62
C VAL A 113 -12.89 -12.28 4.73
N LEU A 114 -12.37 -11.49 3.78
CA LEU A 114 -11.02 -10.94 3.82
C LEU A 114 -11.09 -9.42 4.02
N ASP A 115 -10.39 -8.90 5.02
CA ASP A 115 -10.19 -7.45 5.23
C ASP A 115 -8.75 -7.09 4.86
N VAL A 116 -8.58 -6.44 3.71
CA VAL A 116 -7.28 -6.10 3.12
C VAL A 116 -6.81 -4.74 3.61
N GLY A 117 -5.67 -4.72 4.30
CA GLY A 117 -5.18 -3.54 5.00
C GLY A 117 -6.10 -3.17 6.15
N CYS A 118 -6.38 -4.15 7.01
CA CYS A 118 -7.34 -4.04 8.11
C CYS A 118 -6.93 -3.03 9.20
N GLY A 119 -5.69 -2.54 9.18
CA GLY A 119 -5.17 -1.61 10.17
C GLY A 119 -5.32 -2.15 11.58
N TYR A 120 -6.02 -1.40 12.44
CA TYR A 120 -6.31 -1.82 13.84
C TYR A 120 -7.39 -2.91 13.96
N HIS A 121 -7.77 -3.52 12.84
CA HIS A 121 -8.72 -4.63 12.76
C HIS A 121 -10.06 -4.38 13.46
N PRO A 122 -10.76 -3.27 13.15
CA PRO A 122 -11.95 -2.83 13.88
C PRO A 122 -13.13 -3.78 13.72
N PHE A 123 -13.15 -4.61 12.68
CA PHE A 123 -14.25 -5.56 12.42
C PHE A 123 -14.06 -6.92 13.08
N LYS A 124 -12.91 -7.16 13.73
CA LYS A 124 -12.66 -8.40 14.48
C LYS A 124 -13.75 -8.63 15.55
N GLY A 125 -14.35 -9.81 15.53
CA GLY A 125 -15.46 -10.15 16.42
C GLY A 125 -16.82 -9.54 16.06
N ARG A 126 -16.90 -8.75 14.98
CA ARG A 126 -18.16 -8.19 14.43
C ARG A 126 -18.64 -8.91 13.18
N ILE A 127 -17.71 -9.46 12.43
CA ILE A 127 -17.97 -10.27 11.23
C ILE A 127 -17.45 -11.67 11.50
N ASN A 128 -18.29 -12.68 11.29
CA ASN A 128 -17.87 -14.07 11.40
C ASN A 128 -16.99 -14.47 10.22
N ASN A 129 -16.08 -15.42 10.45
CA ASN A 129 -15.16 -15.94 9.42
C ASN A 129 -14.32 -14.86 8.76
N LEU A 130 -14.00 -13.78 9.48
CA LEU A 130 -13.16 -12.68 9.04
C LEU A 130 -11.68 -13.02 9.22
N THR A 131 -10.90 -12.81 8.17
CA THR A 131 -9.45 -12.78 8.21
C THR A 131 -8.99 -11.37 7.87
N GLY A 132 -8.28 -10.69 8.78
CA GLY A 132 -7.69 -9.39 8.56
C GLY A 132 -6.21 -9.51 8.22
N ILE A 133 -5.79 -8.92 7.11
CA ILE A 133 -4.38 -8.84 6.72
C ILE A 133 -3.91 -7.39 6.65
N ASP A 134 -2.71 -7.13 7.14
CA ASP A 134 -2.07 -5.82 7.07
C ASP A 134 -0.56 -5.97 7.21
N PRO A 135 0.26 -5.46 6.28
CA PRO A 135 1.71 -5.66 6.34
C PRO A 135 2.40 -4.84 7.44
N TYR A 136 1.69 -3.90 8.07
CA TYR A 136 2.28 -2.90 8.98
C TYR A 136 1.66 -2.87 10.37
N ASN A 137 0.61 -3.64 10.63
CA ASN A 137 -0.12 -3.54 11.89
C ASN A 137 -0.25 -4.89 12.58
N HIS A 138 0.30 -4.98 13.81
CA HIS A 138 0.26 -6.18 14.65
C HIS A 138 -1.14 -6.58 15.15
N ALA A 139 -2.17 -5.75 14.94
CA ALA A 139 -3.55 -6.10 15.25
C ALA A 139 -4.18 -7.02 14.19
N ALA A 140 -3.57 -7.12 13.00
CA ALA A 140 -3.99 -8.03 11.94
C ALA A 140 -3.90 -9.49 12.37
N ASP A 141 -4.70 -10.36 11.77
CA ASP A 141 -4.55 -11.81 11.98
C ASP A 141 -3.28 -12.34 11.31
N LEU A 142 -2.87 -11.70 10.19
CA LEU A 142 -1.63 -11.97 9.48
C LEU A 142 -0.95 -10.67 9.07
N GLU A 143 0.33 -10.52 9.42
CA GLU A 143 1.16 -9.38 9.00
C GLU A 143 1.74 -9.65 7.60
N VAL A 144 0.93 -9.43 6.56
CA VAL A 144 1.29 -9.75 5.18
C VAL A 144 0.65 -8.77 4.20
N ASP A 145 1.37 -8.38 3.14
CA ASP A 145 0.79 -7.64 2.01
C ASP A 145 -0.13 -8.55 1.19
N ILE A 146 -1.19 -7.97 0.60
CA ILE A 146 -2.13 -8.74 -0.22
C ILE A 146 -1.45 -9.48 -1.38
N LEU A 147 -0.40 -8.93 -1.98
CA LEU A 147 0.35 -9.59 -3.07
C LEU A 147 1.19 -10.78 -2.58
N GLU A 148 1.55 -10.80 -1.30
CA GLU A 148 2.29 -11.89 -0.66
C GLU A 148 1.34 -12.93 -0.03
N TYR A 149 0.06 -12.62 0.14
CA TYR A 149 -0.94 -13.49 0.73
C TYR A 149 -1.34 -14.63 -0.21
N LYS A 150 -0.78 -15.81 0.01
CA LYS A 150 -0.91 -16.99 -0.86
C LYS A 150 -1.97 -17.95 -0.34
N VAL A 151 -3.16 -17.84 -0.88
CA VAL A 151 -4.27 -18.77 -0.66
C VAL A 151 -4.88 -19.18 -2.00
N LYS A 152 -5.73 -20.20 -1.98
CA LYS A 152 -6.40 -20.69 -3.19
C LYS A 152 -7.27 -19.59 -3.79
N PRO A 153 -7.27 -19.39 -5.12
CA PRO A 153 -8.23 -18.50 -5.79
C PRO A 153 -9.69 -18.85 -5.43
N ALA A 154 -10.56 -17.86 -5.51
CA ALA A 154 -11.97 -17.99 -5.19
C ALA A 154 -12.22 -18.57 -3.77
N SER A 155 -11.52 -18.02 -2.76
CA SER A 155 -11.61 -18.45 -1.37
C SER A 155 -12.55 -17.60 -0.50
N PHE A 156 -12.93 -16.39 -0.96
CA PHE A 156 -13.70 -15.44 -0.17
C PHE A 156 -15.02 -15.07 -0.85
N ASP A 157 -16.10 -15.06 -0.11
CA ASP A 157 -17.40 -14.55 -0.55
C ASP A 157 -17.53 -13.03 -0.37
N HIS A 158 -16.74 -12.45 0.55
CA HIS A 158 -16.63 -11.00 0.72
C HIS A 158 -15.16 -10.58 0.87
N ILE A 159 -14.79 -9.50 0.16
CA ILE A 159 -13.49 -8.82 0.34
C ILE A 159 -13.75 -7.35 0.67
N ILE A 160 -13.05 -6.84 1.67
CA ILE A 160 -13.15 -5.46 2.16
C ILE A 160 -11.78 -4.79 1.96
N ALA A 161 -11.76 -3.57 1.40
CA ALA A 161 -10.56 -2.73 1.29
C ALA A 161 -10.93 -1.26 1.53
N LEU A 162 -11.09 -0.88 2.81
CA LEU A 162 -11.54 0.47 3.17
C LEU A 162 -10.38 1.44 3.35
N GLY A 163 -9.66 1.73 2.27
CA GLY A 163 -8.57 2.70 2.25
C GLY A 163 -7.18 2.09 2.02
N SER A 164 -7.05 0.79 1.88
CA SER A 164 -5.77 0.11 1.67
C SER A 164 -5.29 0.13 0.22
N ILE A 165 -6.20 0.11 -0.76
CA ILE A 165 -5.87 0.15 -2.19
C ILE A 165 -5.98 1.60 -2.69
N ASN A 166 -5.10 2.47 -2.19
CA ASN A 166 -5.14 3.93 -2.42
C ASN A 166 -3.78 4.55 -2.72
N PHE A 167 -2.70 3.76 -2.70
CA PHE A 167 -1.36 4.32 -2.66
C PHE A 167 -0.50 3.75 -3.78
N ASN A 168 0.44 4.55 -4.25
CA ASN A 168 1.42 4.26 -5.27
C ASN A 168 0.91 4.38 -6.72
N SER A 169 1.57 3.75 -7.67
CA SER A 169 1.29 3.87 -9.11
C SER A 169 0.00 3.18 -9.53
N HIS A 170 -0.44 3.49 -10.76
CA HIS A 170 -1.58 2.80 -11.36
C HIS A 170 -1.36 1.28 -11.44
N ASP A 171 -0.16 0.86 -11.85
CA ASP A 171 0.15 -0.56 -12.02
C ASP A 171 0.10 -1.32 -10.69
N GLU A 172 0.63 -0.74 -9.61
CA GLU A 172 0.57 -1.35 -8.27
C GLU A 172 -0.85 -1.40 -7.70
N ILE A 173 -1.67 -0.37 -7.96
CA ILE A 173 -3.09 -0.37 -7.61
C ILE A 173 -3.83 -1.46 -8.36
N GLU A 174 -3.59 -1.56 -9.67
CA GLU A 174 -4.22 -2.56 -10.52
C GLU A 174 -3.82 -3.98 -10.13
N GLU A 175 -2.55 -4.21 -9.82
CA GLU A 175 -2.05 -5.51 -9.37
C GLU A 175 -2.75 -5.94 -8.07
N ARG A 176 -2.86 -5.05 -7.06
CA ARG A 176 -3.57 -5.33 -5.81
C ARG A 176 -5.07 -5.57 -6.02
N PHE A 177 -5.69 -4.77 -6.89
CA PHE A 177 -7.10 -4.92 -7.22
C PHE A 177 -7.37 -6.27 -7.89
N SER A 178 -6.59 -6.62 -8.92
CA SER A 178 -6.73 -7.90 -9.63
C SER A 178 -6.51 -9.09 -8.72
N HIS A 179 -5.52 -9.02 -7.81
CA HIS A 179 -5.29 -10.09 -6.84
C HIS A 179 -6.49 -10.28 -5.90
N CYS A 180 -7.11 -9.18 -5.43
CA CYS A 180 -8.36 -9.28 -4.67
C CYS A 180 -9.47 -9.96 -5.48
N VAL A 181 -9.59 -9.62 -6.77
CA VAL A 181 -10.60 -10.26 -7.65
C VAL A 181 -10.34 -11.74 -7.85
N ASP A 182 -9.07 -12.16 -7.96
CA ASP A 182 -8.71 -13.59 -8.07
C ASP A 182 -9.13 -14.36 -6.82
N LEU A 183 -8.98 -13.77 -5.65
CA LEU A 183 -9.38 -14.38 -4.38
C LEU A 183 -10.89 -14.39 -4.15
N LEU A 184 -11.65 -13.57 -4.85
CA LEU A 184 -13.11 -13.47 -4.73
C LEU A 184 -13.80 -14.64 -5.46
N MET A 185 -14.77 -15.26 -4.80
CA MET A 185 -15.63 -16.29 -5.39
C MET A 185 -16.53 -15.70 -6.48
N PRO A 186 -16.95 -16.48 -7.49
CA PRO A 186 -18.05 -16.07 -8.38
C PRO A 186 -19.30 -15.71 -7.56
N GLY A 187 -19.93 -14.59 -7.87
CA GLY A 187 -21.05 -14.03 -7.09
C GLY A 187 -20.66 -13.34 -5.79
N GLY A 188 -19.39 -13.42 -5.38
CA GLY A 188 -18.85 -12.73 -4.22
C GLY A 188 -18.83 -11.21 -4.39
N LYS A 189 -18.68 -10.48 -3.28
CA LYS A 189 -18.70 -9.03 -3.27
C LYS A 189 -17.38 -8.43 -2.81
N PHE A 190 -16.91 -7.42 -3.54
CA PHE A 190 -15.73 -6.63 -3.19
C PHE A 190 -16.14 -5.19 -2.86
N TYR A 191 -15.79 -4.76 -1.65
CA TYR A 191 -16.10 -3.44 -1.09
C TYR A 191 -14.85 -2.60 -1.03
N LEU A 192 -14.80 -1.54 -1.81
CA LEU A 192 -13.66 -0.63 -1.90
C LEU A 192 -14.04 0.77 -1.44
N ARG A 193 -13.25 1.35 -0.52
CA ARG A 193 -13.29 2.77 -0.20
C ARG A 193 -11.98 3.43 -0.57
N ALA A 194 -12.02 4.50 -1.35
CA ALA A 194 -10.88 5.05 -2.02
C ALA A 194 -10.76 6.57 -1.90
N ASN A 195 -9.57 7.10 -2.13
CA ASN A 195 -9.32 8.53 -2.20
C ASN A 195 -9.75 9.08 -3.57
N PRO A 196 -10.57 10.14 -3.62
CA PRO A 196 -10.88 10.78 -4.88
C PRO A 196 -9.72 11.66 -5.37
N GLY A 197 -9.64 11.86 -6.67
CA GLY A 197 -8.68 12.80 -7.25
C GLY A 197 -8.72 12.79 -8.77
N ILE A 198 -7.98 13.69 -9.36
CA ILE A 198 -7.77 13.79 -10.82
C ILE A 198 -6.29 13.65 -11.19
N THR A 199 -5.42 13.74 -10.18
CA THR A 199 -3.97 13.61 -10.35
C THR A 199 -3.39 12.92 -9.13
N HIS A 200 -2.28 12.23 -9.32
CA HIS A 200 -1.50 11.71 -8.20
C HIS A 200 -1.07 12.85 -7.26
N LYS A 201 -1.20 12.60 -5.97
CA LYS A 201 -0.72 13.50 -4.92
C LYS A 201 0.48 12.88 -4.25
N THR A 202 1.63 13.53 -4.39
CA THR A 202 2.82 13.13 -3.65
C THR A 202 2.60 13.33 -2.16
N GLY A 203 2.56 12.24 -1.43
CA GLY A 203 2.52 12.25 0.02
C GLY A 203 3.93 12.33 0.62
N PRO A 204 4.05 12.53 1.94
CA PRO A 204 5.34 12.56 2.61
C PRO A 204 6.05 11.19 2.61
N TYR A 205 5.30 10.10 2.46
CA TYR A 205 5.82 8.72 2.49
C TYR A 205 5.41 7.91 1.25
N VAL A 206 4.17 8.08 0.78
CA VAL A 206 3.59 7.33 -0.33
C VAL A 206 2.77 8.25 -1.21
N ASP A 207 2.67 7.94 -2.49
CA ASP A 207 1.82 8.65 -3.41
C ASP A 207 0.37 8.19 -3.29
N ILE A 208 -0.56 9.13 -3.39
CA ILE A 208 -1.99 8.86 -3.29
C ILE A 208 -2.55 8.70 -4.69
N PHE A 209 -3.13 7.55 -4.96
CA PHE A 209 -3.77 7.26 -6.24
C PHE A 209 -5.10 8.00 -6.38
N PRO A 210 -5.37 8.65 -7.53
CA PRO A 210 -6.57 9.45 -7.75
C PRO A 210 -7.73 8.61 -8.29
N TRP A 211 -8.40 7.86 -7.43
CA TRP A 211 -9.58 7.11 -7.83
C TRP A 211 -10.67 7.99 -8.41
N SER A 212 -11.36 7.48 -9.44
CA SER A 212 -12.55 8.07 -10.03
C SER A 212 -13.57 6.99 -10.38
N PHE A 213 -14.78 7.41 -10.77
CA PHE A 213 -15.80 6.49 -11.27
C PHE A 213 -15.35 5.79 -12.55
N GLU A 214 -14.69 6.52 -13.45
CA GLU A 214 -14.20 6.00 -14.73
C GLU A 214 -13.19 4.87 -14.50
N ILE A 215 -12.16 5.11 -13.67
CA ILE A 215 -11.15 4.09 -13.32
C ILE A 215 -11.82 2.87 -12.67
N ALA A 216 -12.77 3.10 -11.77
CA ALA A 216 -13.48 2.02 -11.09
C ALA A 216 -14.32 1.17 -12.07
N ASN A 217 -14.92 1.82 -13.06
CA ASN A 217 -15.69 1.14 -14.12
C ASN A 217 -14.78 0.39 -15.10
N ASP A 218 -13.66 1.01 -15.50
CA ASP A 218 -12.66 0.35 -16.37
C ASP A 218 -12.13 -0.93 -15.73
N PHE A 219 -11.84 -0.90 -14.42
CA PHE A 219 -11.43 -2.09 -13.68
C PHE A 219 -12.55 -3.13 -13.59
N ALA A 220 -13.80 -2.70 -13.41
CA ALA A 220 -14.94 -3.63 -13.41
C ALA A 220 -15.04 -4.38 -14.74
N GLU A 221 -14.97 -3.66 -15.86
CA GLU A 221 -15.03 -4.26 -17.20
C GLU A 221 -13.83 -5.18 -17.44
N LYS A 222 -12.61 -4.73 -17.13
CA LYS A 222 -11.37 -5.48 -17.36
C LYS A 222 -11.33 -6.81 -16.58
N TYR A 223 -11.86 -6.83 -15.36
CA TYR A 223 -11.79 -7.99 -14.45
C TYR A 223 -13.10 -8.75 -14.31
N ASN A 224 -14.02 -8.58 -15.25
CA ASN A 224 -15.31 -9.28 -15.28
C ASN A 224 -16.10 -9.13 -13.99
N LEU A 225 -16.21 -7.89 -13.52
CA LEU A 225 -17.00 -7.51 -12.35
C LEU A 225 -18.21 -6.70 -12.81
N LYS A 226 -19.25 -6.71 -12.00
CA LYS A 226 -20.36 -5.76 -12.09
C LYS A 226 -20.27 -4.76 -10.96
N LEU A 227 -20.19 -3.47 -11.29
CA LEU A 227 -20.31 -2.40 -10.30
C LEU A 227 -21.78 -2.31 -9.84
N LEU A 228 -22.03 -2.60 -8.57
CA LEU A 228 -23.36 -2.61 -7.95
C LEU A 228 -23.72 -1.27 -7.31
N GLU A 229 -22.72 -0.60 -6.74
CA GLU A 229 -22.90 0.66 -6.00
C GLU A 229 -21.69 1.57 -6.21
N PHE A 230 -21.97 2.85 -6.40
CA PHE A 230 -21.02 3.94 -6.32
C PHE A 230 -21.65 5.08 -5.54
N ARG A 231 -20.91 5.62 -4.58
CA ARG A 231 -21.34 6.82 -3.85
C ARG A 231 -20.17 7.56 -3.22
N HIS A 232 -20.41 8.82 -2.89
CA HIS A 232 -19.53 9.56 -2.00
C HIS A 232 -19.76 9.11 -0.56
N ASP A 233 -18.68 8.97 0.18
CA ASP A 233 -18.67 8.56 1.58
C ASP A 233 -18.09 9.67 2.47
N THR A 234 -18.03 9.42 3.76
CA THR A 234 -17.45 10.34 4.75
C THR A 234 -16.01 10.75 4.38
N ASN A 235 -15.61 11.95 4.77
CA ASN A 235 -14.30 12.52 4.49
C ASN A 235 -13.94 12.59 2.99
N GLU A 236 -14.94 12.87 2.14
CA GLU A 236 -14.78 13.00 0.68
C GLU A 236 -14.27 11.73 -0.01
N ARG A 237 -14.42 10.57 0.63
CA ARG A 237 -14.03 9.29 0.04
C ARG A 237 -15.03 8.84 -1.02
N LEU A 238 -14.56 8.01 -1.93
CA LEU A 238 -15.41 7.27 -2.86
C LEU A 238 -15.61 5.85 -2.33
N TYR A 239 -16.82 5.34 -2.48
CA TYR A 239 -17.18 3.98 -2.09
C TYR A 239 -17.77 3.23 -3.27
N PHE A 240 -17.27 2.03 -3.49
CA PHE A 240 -17.65 1.13 -4.58
C PHE A 240 -17.99 -0.24 -4.04
N VAL A 241 -18.99 -0.88 -4.64
CA VAL A 241 -19.31 -2.28 -4.41
C VAL A 241 -19.34 -3.00 -5.73
N TYR A 242 -18.55 -4.04 -5.84
CA TYR A 242 -18.51 -4.91 -7.00
C TYR A 242 -19.06 -6.29 -6.67
N THR A 243 -19.52 -7.02 -7.70
CA THR A 243 -19.73 -8.46 -7.63
C THR A 243 -19.02 -9.14 -8.79
N LYS A 244 -18.40 -10.30 -8.52
CA LYS A 244 -17.72 -11.11 -9.54
C LYS A 244 -18.76 -11.87 -10.35
N LEU A 245 -18.69 -11.76 -11.70
CA LEU A 245 -19.58 -12.44 -12.63
C LEU A 245 -19.18 -13.88 -12.88
#